data_a919e77208d32cfb6c878f4ecbbe0801
#
_entry.id   a919e77208d32cfb6c878f4ecbbe0801
#
_cell.length_a   1.000
_cell.length_b   1.000
_cell.length_c   1.000
_cell.angle_alpha   90.00
_cell.angle_beta   90.00
_cell.angle_gamma   90.00
#
_symmetry.space_group_name_H-M   'P 1'
#
loop_
_entity.id
_entity.type
_entity.pdbx_description
1 polymer ?
#
loop_
_entity_poly.entity_id
_entity_poly.type
_entity_poly.pdbx_seq_one_letter_code
_entity_poly.pdbx_strand_id
1 'polypeptide(L)'
;IFITKLMRNANIPIPPQEGNKGYWLKRGDEAAQSENDIIYCTNKKQLQQAKTAFSKRGITNTVVQAHVEGDLVKFYGVNNTHFFRYYYPTDDGITKFADEQHNGTAHHFPFQWKALEATANHIATLANTPVYGGDAIVTAEGTFYIIDFNDWPSFSRCKNEAAKAINLYVAMQLKI
;
A
#
# COMPACT_ATOMS: atom_id res chain seq x y z
N ILE A 1 -4.34 -6.49 9.27
CA ILE A 1 -5.47 -7.41 8.92
C ILE A 1 -6.77 -6.66 8.65
N PHE A 2 -7.15 -5.68 9.48
CA PHE A 2 -8.42 -4.96 9.31
C PHE A 2 -8.57 -4.38 7.90
N ILE A 3 -7.63 -3.54 7.48
CA ILE A 3 -7.68 -2.87 6.17
C ILE A 3 -7.67 -3.85 5.00
N THR A 4 -6.88 -4.93 5.08
CA THR A 4 -6.83 -5.96 4.02
C THR A 4 -8.16 -6.72 3.91
N LYS A 5 -8.82 -7.03 5.04
CA LYS A 5 -10.15 -7.67 5.04
C LYS A 5 -11.20 -6.71 4.47
N LEU A 6 -11.16 -5.44 4.87
CA LEU A 6 -12.06 -4.40 4.37
C LEU A 6 -11.94 -4.27 2.85
N MET A 7 -10.71 -4.14 2.33
CA MET A 7 -10.46 -4.06 0.90
C MET A 7 -10.97 -5.28 0.14
N ARG A 8 -10.74 -6.49 0.69
CA ARG A 8 -11.22 -7.74 0.07
C ARG A 8 -12.75 -7.80 0.02
N ASN A 9 -13.42 -7.46 1.12
CA ASN A 9 -14.89 -7.47 1.18
C ASN A 9 -15.54 -6.43 0.24
N ALA A 10 -14.83 -5.35 -0.04
CA ALA A 10 -15.26 -4.30 -0.97
C ALA A 10 -14.82 -4.56 -2.43
N ASN A 11 -14.27 -5.75 -2.74
CA ASN A 11 -13.76 -6.11 -4.06
C ASN A 11 -12.70 -5.13 -4.61
N ILE A 12 -11.93 -4.50 -3.72
CA ILE A 12 -10.80 -3.67 -4.12
C ILE A 12 -9.72 -4.57 -4.74
N PRO A 13 -9.09 -4.15 -5.85
CA PRO A 13 -7.99 -4.90 -6.45
C PRO A 13 -6.78 -4.95 -5.49
N ILE A 14 -6.61 -6.09 -4.84
CA ILE A 14 -5.46 -6.43 -3.99
C ILE A 14 -4.79 -7.70 -4.52
N PRO A 15 -3.50 -7.93 -4.27
CA PRO A 15 -2.86 -9.17 -4.69
C PRO A 15 -3.60 -10.40 -4.17
N PRO A 16 -3.70 -11.47 -4.98
CA PRO A 16 -4.29 -12.72 -4.52
C PRO A 16 -3.46 -13.34 -3.39
N GLN A 17 -4.04 -14.30 -2.68
CA GLN A 17 -3.30 -15.02 -1.63
C GLN A 17 -2.41 -16.15 -2.19
N GLU A 18 -2.74 -16.62 -3.39
CA GLU A 18 -2.04 -17.71 -4.08
C GLU A 18 -1.43 -17.19 -5.39
N GLY A 19 -0.21 -17.63 -5.68
CA GLY A 19 0.53 -17.29 -6.88
C GLY A 19 1.73 -18.20 -7.08
N ASN A 20 2.45 -18.01 -8.17
CA ASN A 20 3.61 -18.82 -8.56
C ASN A 20 4.93 -18.04 -8.61
N LYS A 21 4.91 -16.74 -8.34
CA LYS A 21 6.07 -15.84 -8.39
C LYS A 21 6.56 -15.42 -7.00
N GLY A 22 6.20 -16.17 -5.96
CA GLY A 22 6.54 -15.89 -4.58
C GLY A 22 5.39 -15.24 -3.78
N TYR A 23 5.70 -14.92 -2.52
CA TYR A 23 4.74 -14.46 -1.53
C TYR A 23 5.35 -13.40 -0.64
N TRP A 24 4.54 -12.44 -0.24
CA TRP A 24 4.83 -11.50 0.82
C TRP A 24 4.10 -11.90 2.07
N LEU A 25 4.83 -12.13 3.16
CA LEU A 25 4.30 -12.30 4.50
C LEU A 25 4.49 -10.99 5.25
N LYS A 26 3.40 -10.42 5.72
CA LYS A 26 3.40 -9.14 6.46
C LYS A 26 2.79 -9.34 7.84
N ARG A 27 3.32 -8.61 8.83
CA ARG A 27 2.67 -8.44 10.12
C ARG A 27 1.28 -7.82 9.92
N GLY A 28 0.27 -8.28 10.66
CA GLY A 28 -1.11 -7.89 10.40
C GLY A 28 -1.84 -7.27 11.60
N ASP A 29 -1.24 -7.26 12.78
CA ASP A 29 -1.79 -6.69 14.02
C ASP A 29 -1.49 -5.19 14.17
N GLU A 30 -0.33 -4.75 13.72
CA GLU A 30 0.11 -3.36 13.77
C GLU A 30 1.00 -3.02 12.56
N ALA A 31 1.43 -1.78 12.43
CA ALA A 31 2.38 -1.34 11.40
C ALA A 31 3.73 -2.05 11.58
N ALA A 32 4.44 -2.28 10.49
CA ALA A 32 5.77 -2.88 10.51
C ALA A 32 6.71 -2.04 11.41
N GLN A 33 7.30 -2.68 12.42
CA GLN A 33 8.21 -2.06 13.38
C GLN A 33 9.68 -2.34 13.03
N SER A 34 9.91 -3.33 12.19
CA SER A 34 11.23 -3.71 11.70
C SER A 34 11.14 -4.24 10.27
N GLU A 35 12.27 -4.29 9.59
CA GLU A 35 12.39 -4.92 8.27
C GLU A 35 11.99 -6.41 8.28
N ASN A 36 12.09 -7.08 9.44
CA ASN A 36 11.68 -8.48 9.61
C ASN A 36 10.17 -8.66 9.78
N ASP A 37 9.36 -7.62 9.68
CA ASP A 37 7.90 -7.67 9.76
C ASP A 37 7.23 -7.73 8.37
N ILE A 38 8.04 -7.61 7.30
CA ILE A 38 7.66 -7.82 5.91
C ILE A 38 8.72 -8.72 5.28
N ILE A 39 8.35 -9.93 4.85
CA ILE A 39 9.28 -10.94 4.32
C ILE A 39 8.81 -11.42 2.95
N TYR A 40 9.69 -11.37 1.98
CA TYR A 40 9.50 -12.04 0.71
C TYR A 40 9.91 -13.51 0.81
N CYS A 41 9.05 -14.39 0.31
CA CYS A 41 9.23 -15.84 0.27
C CYS A 41 9.13 -16.32 -1.17
N THR A 42 10.15 -16.96 -1.69
CA THR A 42 10.18 -17.42 -3.10
C THR A 42 9.18 -18.56 -3.38
N ASN A 43 8.75 -19.29 -2.32
CA ASN A 43 7.88 -20.45 -2.45
C ASN A 43 7.10 -20.72 -1.15
N LYS A 44 6.15 -21.66 -1.22
CA LYS A 44 5.31 -22.04 -0.06
C LYS A 44 6.10 -22.62 1.12
N LYS A 45 7.23 -23.27 0.87
CA LYS A 45 8.07 -23.83 1.94
C LYS A 45 8.70 -22.70 2.77
N GLN A 46 9.26 -21.68 2.10
CA GLN A 46 9.80 -20.51 2.78
C GLN A 46 8.68 -19.70 3.48
N LEU A 47 7.52 -19.57 2.87
CA LEU A 47 6.37 -18.92 3.50
C LEU A 47 5.98 -19.61 4.81
N GLN A 48 5.97 -20.94 4.85
CA GLN A 48 5.66 -21.69 6.08
C GLN A 48 6.75 -21.50 7.15
N GLN A 49 8.00 -21.47 6.76
CA GLN A 49 9.12 -21.18 7.68
C GLN A 49 9.01 -19.77 8.25
N ALA A 50 8.71 -18.77 7.42
CA ALA A 50 8.52 -17.39 7.84
C ALA A 50 7.32 -17.25 8.80
N LYS A 51 6.19 -17.91 8.54
CA LYS A 51 5.05 -17.96 9.47
C LYS A 51 5.43 -18.55 10.82
N THR A 52 6.23 -19.61 10.84
CA THR A 52 6.74 -20.21 12.08
C THR A 52 7.64 -19.22 12.83
N ALA A 53 8.51 -18.50 12.13
CA ALA A 53 9.36 -17.49 12.74
C ALA A 53 8.55 -16.32 13.33
N PHE A 54 7.50 -15.85 12.65
CA PHE A 54 6.58 -14.84 13.17
C PHE A 54 5.88 -15.32 14.44
N SER A 55 5.36 -16.56 14.42
CA SER A 55 4.71 -17.16 15.59
C SER A 55 5.64 -17.23 16.82
N LYS A 56 6.93 -17.59 16.61
CA LYS A 56 7.93 -17.59 17.69
C LYS A 56 8.20 -16.19 18.28
N ARG A 57 7.98 -15.13 17.51
CA ARG A 57 8.05 -13.73 17.95
C ARG A 57 6.74 -13.23 18.56
N GLY A 58 5.73 -14.10 18.70
CA GLY A 58 4.39 -13.72 19.20
C GLY A 58 3.48 -13.09 18.15
N ILE A 59 3.90 -13.00 16.89
CA ILE A 59 3.11 -12.43 15.79
C ILE A 59 2.23 -13.54 15.22
N THR A 60 0.98 -13.60 15.65
CA THR A 60 0.00 -14.59 15.19
C THR A 60 -0.89 -14.09 14.07
N ASN A 61 -1.08 -12.78 13.98
CA ASN A 61 -1.86 -12.13 12.94
C ASN A 61 -0.96 -11.75 11.76
N THR A 62 -1.15 -12.40 10.62
CA THR A 62 -0.34 -12.16 9.43
C THR A 62 -1.20 -11.95 8.19
N VAL A 63 -0.67 -11.21 7.23
CA VAL A 63 -1.24 -11.04 5.89
C VAL A 63 -0.32 -11.73 4.90
N VAL A 64 -0.90 -12.56 4.02
CA VAL A 64 -0.20 -13.18 2.90
C VAL A 64 -0.74 -12.58 1.60
N GLN A 65 0.16 -12.15 0.74
CA GLN A 65 -0.13 -11.67 -0.60
C GLN A 65 0.82 -12.37 -1.58
N ALA A 66 0.32 -12.88 -2.70
CA ALA A 66 1.18 -13.33 -3.78
C ALA A 66 1.97 -12.15 -4.34
N HIS A 67 3.20 -12.40 -4.78
CA HIS A 67 3.98 -11.40 -5.48
C HIS A 67 3.34 -11.07 -6.83
N VAL A 68 3.19 -9.79 -7.10
CA VAL A 68 2.74 -9.22 -8.37
C VAL A 68 3.90 -8.46 -8.99
N GLU A 69 4.26 -8.80 -10.21
CA GLU A 69 5.29 -8.08 -10.97
C GLU A 69 4.70 -6.78 -11.53
N GLY A 70 5.49 -5.72 -11.49
CA GLY A 70 5.09 -4.42 -11.99
C GLY A 70 5.80 -3.27 -11.30
N ASP A 71 5.40 -2.06 -11.64
CA ASP A 71 5.94 -0.85 -11.05
C ASP A 71 5.35 -0.59 -9.66
N LEU A 72 6.21 -0.37 -8.68
CA LEU A 72 5.77 0.12 -7.38
C LEU A 72 5.40 1.59 -7.48
N VAL A 73 4.21 1.93 -7.05
CA VAL A 73 3.68 3.30 -7.01
C VAL A 73 3.27 3.62 -5.58
N LYS A 74 3.82 4.69 -5.01
CA LYS A 74 3.35 5.26 -3.75
C LYS A 74 2.33 6.35 -4.03
N PHE A 75 1.21 6.33 -3.32
CA PHE A 75 0.17 7.34 -3.47
C PHE A 75 -0.21 7.99 -2.14
N TYR A 76 -0.72 9.21 -2.24
CA TYR A 76 -1.15 10.04 -1.11
C TYR A 76 -2.42 10.80 -1.49
N GLY A 77 -3.33 10.93 -0.55
CA GLY A 77 -4.55 11.69 -0.78
C GLY A 77 -5.20 12.21 0.50
N VAL A 78 -6.11 13.15 0.29
CA VAL A 78 -7.04 13.63 1.32
C VAL A 78 -8.44 13.54 0.74
N ASN A 79 -9.26 12.66 1.32
CA ASN A 79 -10.60 12.35 0.82
C ASN A 79 -11.49 13.61 0.81
N ASN A 80 -12.40 13.69 -0.16
CA ASN A 80 -13.27 14.85 -0.39
C ASN A 80 -12.53 16.15 -0.73
N THR A 81 -11.25 16.06 -1.16
CA THR A 81 -10.50 17.19 -1.72
C THR A 81 -9.99 16.84 -3.12
N HIS A 82 -9.36 17.79 -3.82
CA HIS A 82 -8.71 17.53 -5.12
C HIS A 82 -7.25 17.11 -4.97
N PHE A 83 -6.82 16.74 -3.75
CA PHE A 83 -5.46 16.34 -3.51
C PHE A 83 -5.32 14.82 -3.63
N PHE A 84 -4.68 14.42 -4.72
CA PHE A 84 -4.15 13.07 -4.92
C PHE A 84 -2.80 13.19 -5.65
N ARG A 85 -1.78 12.48 -5.17
CA ARG A 85 -0.45 12.40 -5.78
C ARG A 85 0.03 10.96 -5.78
N TYR A 86 0.77 10.60 -6.83
CA TYR A 86 1.48 9.33 -6.85
C TYR A 86 2.90 9.52 -7.36
N TYR A 87 3.79 8.63 -6.97
CA TYR A 87 5.22 8.67 -7.23
C TYR A 87 5.76 7.28 -7.43
N TYR A 88 6.79 7.16 -8.25
CA TYR A 88 7.59 5.96 -8.39
C TYR A 88 8.81 6.09 -7.44
N PRO A 89 8.94 5.29 -6.38
CA PRO A 89 10.04 5.44 -5.40
C PRO A 89 11.42 5.31 -6.03
N THR A 90 11.54 4.48 -7.08
CA THR A 90 12.81 4.24 -7.75
C THR A 90 13.33 5.42 -8.58
N ASP A 91 12.48 6.38 -8.97
CA ASP A 91 12.90 7.54 -9.76
C ASP A 91 13.82 8.47 -8.96
N ASP A 92 13.62 8.57 -7.65
CA ASP A 92 14.38 9.47 -6.79
C ASP A 92 15.52 8.77 -6.04
N GLY A 93 15.69 7.45 -6.21
CA GLY A 93 16.65 6.65 -5.46
C GLY A 93 16.35 6.60 -3.94
N ILE A 94 15.19 7.10 -3.51
CA ILE A 94 14.78 7.12 -2.11
C ILE A 94 13.91 5.91 -1.83
N THR A 95 14.53 4.78 -1.55
CA THR A 95 13.85 3.59 -1.04
C THR A 95 13.97 3.55 0.49
N LYS A 96 12.85 3.42 1.20
CA LYS A 96 12.88 3.30 2.68
C LYS A 96 13.33 1.93 3.14
N PHE A 97 13.04 0.89 2.39
CA PHE A 97 13.35 -0.50 2.71
C PHE A 97 13.85 -1.23 1.46
N ALA A 98 14.79 -2.17 1.64
CA ALA A 98 15.36 -2.98 0.57
C ALA A 98 14.29 -3.76 -0.25
N ASP A 99 13.16 -4.08 0.39
CA ASP A 99 12.05 -4.80 -0.24
C ASP A 99 11.33 -3.99 -1.33
N GLU A 100 11.41 -2.67 -1.31
CA GLU A 100 10.88 -1.80 -2.39
C GLU A 100 11.62 -2.03 -3.72
N GLN A 101 12.83 -2.60 -3.67
CA GLN A 101 13.64 -2.90 -4.86
C GLN A 101 13.27 -4.23 -5.54
N HIS A 102 12.38 -5.04 -4.96
CA HIS A 102 12.06 -6.38 -5.50
C HIS A 102 11.42 -6.35 -6.88
N ASN A 103 10.72 -5.27 -7.22
CA ASN A 103 10.14 -5.03 -8.55
C ASN A 103 11.09 -4.27 -9.49
N GLY A 104 12.29 -3.91 -9.01
CA GLY A 104 13.29 -3.22 -9.81
C GLY A 104 12.99 -1.75 -10.09
N THR A 105 13.65 -1.19 -11.09
CA THR A 105 13.40 0.17 -11.57
C THR A 105 12.04 0.25 -12.26
N ALA A 106 11.29 1.33 -12.04
CA ALA A 106 10.00 1.53 -12.67
C ALA A 106 10.12 1.63 -14.20
N HIS A 107 9.25 0.93 -14.90
CA HIS A 107 9.10 0.98 -16.36
C HIS A 107 8.12 2.06 -16.79
N HIS A 108 7.41 2.68 -15.85
CA HIS A 108 6.35 3.67 -16.07
C HIS A 108 5.22 3.11 -16.96
N PHE A 109 4.78 1.89 -16.65
CA PHE A 109 3.65 1.29 -17.36
C PHE A 109 2.44 2.21 -17.34
N PRO A 110 1.80 2.46 -18.50
CA PRO A 110 0.62 3.31 -18.55
C PRO A 110 -0.54 2.68 -17.79
N PHE A 111 -1.22 3.46 -16.95
CA PHE A 111 -2.39 3.01 -16.19
C PHE A 111 -3.39 4.15 -15.97
N GLN A 112 -4.59 3.80 -15.57
CA GLN A 112 -5.67 4.75 -15.27
C GLN A 112 -5.51 5.30 -13.84
N TRP A 113 -4.62 6.28 -13.65
CA TRP A 113 -4.35 6.84 -12.33
C TRP A 113 -5.61 7.45 -11.65
N LYS A 114 -6.59 7.93 -12.42
CA LYS A 114 -7.88 8.36 -11.89
C LYS A 114 -8.68 7.21 -11.27
N ALA A 115 -8.55 6.00 -11.78
CA ALA A 115 -9.14 4.81 -11.18
C ALA A 115 -8.44 4.45 -9.86
N LEU A 116 -7.12 4.62 -9.79
CA LEU A 116 -6.36 4.44 -8.53
C LEU A 116 -6.83 5.48 -7.48
N GLU A 117 -6.94 6.77 -7.85
CA GLU A 117 -7.48 7.83 -7.00
C GLU A 117 -8.88 7.48 -6.47
N ALA A 118 -9.79 7.10 -7.37
CA ALA A 118 -11.15 6.73 -6.99
C ALA A 118 -11.19 5.52 -6.04
N THR A 119 -10.36 4.51 -6.31
CA THR A 119 -10.23 3.33 -5.45
C THR A 119 -9.67 3.70 -4.08
N ALA A 120 -8.63 4.53 -4.01
CA ALA A 120 -8.03 4.98 -2.76
C ALA A 120 -9.03 5.82 -1.93
N ASN A 121 -9.78 6.73 -2.55
CA ASN A 121 -10.84 7.49 -1.90
C ASN A 121 -11.98 6.59 -1.39
N HIS A 122 -12.31 5.53 -2.12
CA HIS A 122 -13.29 4.55 -1.67
C HIS A 122 -12.81 3.79 -0.42
N ILE A 123 -11.56 3.34 -0.40
CA ILE A 123 -10.94 2.73 0.79
C ILE A 123 -10.95 3.71 1.97
N ALA A 124 -10.56 4.97 1.73
CA ALA A 124 -10.54 6.03 2.74
C ALA A 124 -11.92 6.23 3.38
N THR A 125 -12.98 6.21 2.57
CA THR A 125 -14.37 6.31 3.04
C THR A 125 -14.76 5.09 3.88
N LEU A 126 -14.51 3.89 3.39
CA LEU A 126 -14.84 2.64 4.09
C LEU A 126 -14.07 2.48 5.41
N ALA A 127 -12.82 2.92 5.45
CA ALA A 127 -11.96 2.85 6.62
C ALA A 127 -12.13 4.03 7.59
N ASN A 128 -12.93 5.05 7.20
CA ASN A 128 -13.01 6.34 7.90
C ASN A 128 -11.63 6.98 8.11
N THR A 129 -10.81 6.96 7.06
CA THR A 129 -9.41 7.42 7.07
C THR A 129 -9.23 8.50 6.00
N PRO A 130 -9.68 9.73 6.26
CA PRO A 130 -9.71 10.78 5.23
C PRO A 130 -8.34 11.27 4.78
N VAL A 131 -7.33 11.18 5.64
CA VAL A 131 -5.93 11.52 5.33
C VAL A 131 -5.15 10.23 5.17
N TYR A 132 -4.78 9.89 3.95
CA TYR A 132 -4.29 8.55 3.64
C TYR A 132 -3.07 8.53 2.72
N GLY A 133 -2.41 7.42 2.70
CA GLY A 133 -1.41 7.04 1.71
C GLY A 133 -1.35 5.53 1.56
N GLY A 134 -0.61 5.07 0.59
CA GLY A 134 -0.47 3.65 0.36
C GLY A 134 0.48 3.33 -0.78
N ASP A 135 0.57 2.04 -1.04
CA ASP A 135 1.40 1.49 -2.10
C ASP A 135 0.55 0.63 -3.03
N ALA A 136 0.84 0.71 -4.32
CA ALA A 136 0.22 -0.11 -5.35
C ALA A 136 1.27 -0.68 -6.29
N ILE A 137 0.98 -1.83 -6.90
CA ILE A 137 1.75 -2.37 -8.03
C ILE A 137 0.94 -2.15 -9.29
N VAL A 138 1.56 -1.54 -10.30
CA VAL A 138 1.00 -1.36 -11.65
C VAL A 138 1.65 -2.38 -12.57
N THR A 139 0.86 -3.28 -13.13
CA THR A 139 1.36 -4.33 -14.04
C THR A 139 1.60 -3.80 -15.46
N ALA A 140 2.31 -4.57 -16.27
CA ALA A 140 2.55 -4.23 -17.69
C ALA A 140 1.26 -4.05 -18.50
N GLU A 141 0.15 -4.68 -18.06
CA GLU A 141 -1.17 -4.57 -18.69
C GLU A 141 -1.94 -3.32 -18.23
N GLY A 142 -1.35 -2.51 -17.34
CA GLY A 142 -1.97 -1.30 -16.80
C GLY A 142 -3.00 -1.55 -15.69
N THR A 143 -3.10 -2.79 -15.21
CA THR A 143 -3.90 -3.12 -14.02
C THR A 143 -3.10 -2.74 -12.77
N PHE A 144 -3.78 -2.26 -11.71
CA PHE A 144 -3.11 -2.00 -10.44
C PHE A 144 -3.69 -2.86 -9.31
N TYR A 145 -2.85 -3.12 -8.31
CA TYR A 145 -3.21 -3.82 -7.07
C TYR A 145 -2.73 -3.02 -5.87
N ILE A 146 -3.64 -2.69 -4.94
CA ILE A 146 -3.30 -2.02 -3.68
C ILE A 146 -2.60 -3.04 -2.76
N ILE A 147 -1.36 -2.79 -2.38
CA ILE A 147 -0.58 -3.68 -1.52
C ILE A 147 -0.46 -3.18 -0.09
N ASP A 148 -0.69 -1.88 0.12
CA ASP A 148 -0.71 -1.25 1.45
C ASP A 148 -1.59 0.00 1.44
N PHE A 149 -2.22 0.31 2.60
CA PHE A 149 -3.02 1.51 2.79
C PHE A 149 -2.95 1.94 4.27
N ASN A 150 -2.54 3.17 4.50
CA ASN A 150 -2.23 3.70 5.83
C ASN A 150 -2.91 5.05 6.05
N ASP A 151 -3.25 5.32 7.32
CA ASP A 151 -3.63 6.65 7.80
C ASP A 151 -2.38 7.52 8.04
N TRP A 152 -2.55 8.83 7.94
CA TRP A 152 -1.52 9.84 8.27
C TRP A 152 -0.11 9.47 7.78
N PRO A 153 0.11 9.28 6.47
CA PRO A 153 1.42 8.91 5.94
C PRO A 153 2.40 10.07 6.07
N SER A 154 3.70 9.75 5.94
CA SER A 154 4.71 10.79 5.80
C SER A 154 4.60 11.46 4.42
N PHE A 155 4.02 12.63 4.33
CA PHE A 155 3.91 13.42 3.08
C PHE A 155 5.23 14.06 2.64
N SER A 156 6.37 13.42 2.84
CA SER A 156 7.71 14.00 2.63
C SER A 156 7.90 14.62 1.23
N ARG A 157 7.24 14.05 0.22
CA ARG A 157 7.32 14.49 -1.19
C ARG A 157 6.33 15.59 -1.57
N CYS A 158 5.28 15.81 -0.76
CA CYS A 158 4.17 16.72 -1.09
C CYS A 158 3.61 17.47 0.12
N LYS A 159 4.46 17.78 1.10
CA LYS A 159 4.08 18.36 2.41
C LYS A 159 3.18 19.57 2.31
N ASN A 160 3.55 20.55 1.48
CA ASN A 160 2.82 21.83 1.38
C ASN A 160 1.42 21.65 0.74
N GLU A 161 1.31 20.78 -0.26
CA GLU A 161 0.05 20.49 -0.91
C GLU A 161 -0.86 19.66 0.01
N ALA A 162 -0.29 18.66 0.68
CA ALA A 162 -1.01 17.86 1.66
C ALA A 162 -1.53 18.71 2.83
N ALA A 163 -0.70 19.61 3.38
CA ALA A 163 -1.12 20.51 4.45
C ALA A 163 -2.29 21.41 4.05
N LYS A 164 -2.27 21.96 2.83
CA LYS A 164 -3.39 22.76 2.30
C LYS A 164 -4.67 21.92 2.19
N ALA A 165 -4.55 20.70 1.67
CA ALA A 165 -5.70 19.80 1.52
C ALA A 165 -6.28 19.35 2.87
N ILE A 166 -5.42 19.07 3.85
CA ILE A 166 -5.84 18.72 5.22
C ILE A 166 -6.56 19.91 5.85
N ASN A 167 -6.03 21.12 5.74
CA ASN A 167 -6.71 22.33 6.24
C ASN A 167 -8.07 22.53 5.59
N LEU A 168 -8.16 22.36 4.26
CA LEU A 168 -9.44 22.42 3.55
C LEU A 168 -10.42 21.36 4.06
N TYR A 169 -9.98 20.13 4.22
CA TYR A 169 -10.79 19.03 4.75
C TYR A 169 -11.33 19.37 6.15
N VAL A 170 -10.47 19.84 7.06
CA VAL A 170 -10.85 20.23 8.42
C VAL A 170 -11.88 21.38 8.40
N ALA A 171 -11.64 22.42 7.59
CA ALA A 171 -12.59 23.53 7.45
C ALA A 171 -13.98 23.05 6.97
N MET A 172 -14.01 22.13 6.00
CA MET A 172 -15.26 21.53 5.52
C MET A 172 -16.00 20.74 6.63
N GLN A 173 -15.27 20.03 7.50
CA GLN A 173 -15.88 19.30 8.63
C GLN A 173 -16.44 20.23 9.69
N LEU A 174 -15.78 21.35 9.94
CA LEU A 174 -16.18 22.35 10.92
C LEU A 174 -17.23 23.32 10.37
N LYS A 175 -17.59 23.23 9.06
CA LYS A 175 -18.51 24.16 8.38
C LYS A 175 -18.11 25.65 8.52
N ILE A 176 -16.79 25.90 8.52
CA ILE A 176 -16.19 27.25 8.57
C ILE A 176 -15.93 27.77 7.16
#